data_6b7e948ca09a2d70ed0d5307fb79262a
#
_entry.id   6b7e948ca09a2d70ed0d5307fb79262a
#
_cell.length_a   1.000
_cell.length_b   1.000
_cell.length_c   1.000
_cell.angle_alpha   90.00
_cell.angle_beta   90.00
_cell.angle_gamma   90.00
#
_symmetry.space_group_name_H-M   'P 1'
#
loop_
_entity.id
_entity.type
_entity.pdbx_description
1 polymer ?
#
loop_
_entity_poly.entity_id
_entity_poly.type
_entity_poly.pdbx_seq_one_letter_code
_entity_poly.pdbx_strand_id
1 'polypeptide(L)'
;MDAEKLSELTQKVIGDAAGAVGLLLAYIGDQSKVYTTMDELVPSTVKKIADKAGLDERYLREFLSSNAANGYVTYESAEDKFSLSPEQAAVFAKDGEPTC
;
A
#
# COMPACT_ATOMS: atom_id res chain seq x y z
N MET A 1 -35.28 1.42 15.32
CA MET A 1 -34.04 1.10 14.61
C MET A 1 -33.01 0.63 15.64
N ASP A 2 -32.31 -0.40 15.31
CA ASP A 2 -31.29 -0.97 16.19
C ASP A 2 -29.95 -0.23 15.99
N ALA A 3 -29.49 0.47 17.02
CA ALA A 3 -28.27 1.30 16.94
C ALA A 3 -27.00 0.48 16.72
N GLU A 4 -26.96 -0.75 17.27
CA GLU A 4 -25.82 -1.63 17.09
C GLU A 4 -25.70 -2.12 15.65
N LYS A 5 -26.81 -2.50 15.05
CA LYS A 5 -26.84 -2.92 13.64
C LYS A 5 -26.48 -1.77 12.71
N LEU A 6 -26.90 -0.54 13.06
CA LEU A 6 -26.53 0.64 12.29
C LEU A 6 -25.01 0.86 12.33
N SER A 7 -24.43 0.75 13.52
CA SER A 7 -22.98 0.91 13.69
C SER A 7 -22.21 -0.15 12.91
N GLU A 8 -22.64 -1.40 12.97
CA GLU A 8 -21.99 -2.51 12.26
C GLU A 8 -22.03 -2.29 10.74
N LEU A 9 -23.20 -1.88 10.22
CA LEU A 9 -23.32 -1.63 8.79
C LEU A 9 -22.46 -0.44 8.35
N THR A 10 -22.45 0.62 9.16
CA THR A 10 -21.62 1.79 8.88
C THR A 10 -20.13 1.39 8.80
N GLN A 11 -19.67 0.60 9.77
CA GLN A 11 -18.28 0.13 9.78
C GLN A 11 -17.99 -0.74 8.57
N LYS A 12 -18.92 -1.59 8.17
CA LYS A 12 -18.74 -2.44 6.99
C LYS A 12 -18.60 -1.60 5.72
N VAL A 13 -19.46 -0.61 5.55
CA VAL A 13 -19.45 0.25 4.35
C VAL A 13 -18.13 1.03 4.29
N ILE A 14 -17.69 1.58 5.43
CA ILE A 14 -16.41 2.30 5.49
C ILE A 14 -15.27 1.36 5.12
N GLY A 15 -15.27 0.14 5.66
CA GLY A 15 -14.26 -0.87 5.34
C GLY A 15 -14.25 -1.27 3.87
N ASP A 16 -15.44 -1.46 3.29
CA ASP A 16 -15.57 -1.81 1.88
C ASP A 16 -15.03 -0.68 0.99
N ALA A 17 -15.33 0.57 1.34
CA ALA A 17 -14.85 1.73 0.59
C ALA A 17 -13.33 1.84 0.68
N ALA A 18 -12.76 1.64 1.87
CA ALA A 18 -11.31 1.67 2.06
C ALA A 18 -10.64 0.57 1.24
N GLY A 19 -11.23 -0.63 1.19
CA GLY A 19 -10.73 -1.74 0.37
C GLY A 19 -10.74 -1.43 -1.12
N ALA A 20 -11.82 -0.81 -1.60
CA ALA A 20 -11.94 -0.43 -3.01
C ALA A 20 -10.87 0.60 -3.38
N VAL A 21 -10.66 1.61 -2.54
CA VAL A 21 -9.60 2.61 -2.76
C VAL A 21 -8.23 1.92 -2.73
N GLY A 22 -8.03 0.99 -1.80
CA GLY A 22 -6.79 0.23 -1.70
C GLY A 22 -6.47 -0.54 -2.97
N LEU A 23 -7.47 -1.21 -3.56
CA LEU A 23 -7.28 -1.94 -4.81
C LEU A 23 -6.95 -1.01 -5.97
N LEU A 24 -7.58 0.16 -6.03
CA LEU A 24 -7.28 1.16 -7.05
C LEU A 24 -5.85 1.66 -6.91
N LEU A 25 -5.42 1.94 -5.67
CA LEU A 25 -4.05 2.36 -5.41
C LEU A 25 -3.05 1.28 -5.76
N ALA A 26 -3.38 0.00 -5.51
CA ALA A 26 -2.51 -1.11 -5.87
C ALA A 26 -2.31 -1.18 -7.38
N TYR A 27 -3.36 -0.94 -8.16
CA TYR A 27 -3.25 -0.87 -9.61
C TYR A 27 -2.31 0.26 -10.03
N ILE A 28 -2.46 1.44 -9.44
CA ILE A 28 -1.60 2.58 -9.72
C ILE A 28 -0.14 2.26 -9.34
N GLY A 29 0.07 1.59 -8.21
CA GLY A 29 1.40 1.17 -7.78
C GLY A 29 2.07 0.23 -8.77
N ASP A 30 1.30 -0.72 -9.31
CA ASP A 30 1.81 -1.63 -10.33
C ASP A 30 2.21 -0.87 -11.60
N GLN A 31 1.36 0.05 -12.07
CA GLN A 31 1.62 0.84 -13.28
C GLN A 31 2.83 1.75 -13.12
N SER A 32 3.05 2.30 -11.93
CA SER A 32 4.15 3.23 -11.66
C SER A 32 5.44 2.52 -11.23
N LYS A 33 5.40 1.20 -11.09
CA LYS A 33 6.56 0.40 -10.68
C LYS A 33 7.05 0.67 -9.25
N VAL A 34 6.18 1.21 -8.40
CA VAL A 34 6.54 1.49 -7.01
C VAL A 34 6.90 0.20 -6.27
N TYR A 35 6.07 -0.83 -6.42
CA TYR A 35 6.29 -2.08 -5.69
C TYR A 35 7.58 -2.78 -6.14
N THR A 36 7.84 -2.83 -7.44
CA THR A 36 9.09 -3.44 -7.93
C THR A 36 10.31 -2.66 -7.46
N THR A 37 10.21 -1.33 -7.43
CA THR A 37 11.27 -0.48 -6.90
C THR A 37 11.53 -0.78 -5.43
N MET A 38 10.47 -0.91 -4.62
CA MET A 38 10.60 -1.23 -3.20
C MET A 38 11.22 -2.62 -2.99
N ASP A 39 10.86 -3.58 -3.84
CA ASP A 39 11.39 -4.95 -3.74
C ASP A 39 12.89 -5.00 -4.00
N GLU A 40 13.40 -4.08 -4.79
CA GLU A 40 14.84 -3.98 -5.09
C GLU A 40 15.64 -3.27 -3.98
N LEU A 41 14.93 -2.64 -3.03
CA LEU A 41 15.55 -1.88 -1.94
C LEU A 41 15.39 -2.61 -0.62
N VAL A 42 16.33 -2.40 0.29
CA VAL A 42 16.10 -2.69 1.71
C VAL A 42 15.05 -1.68 2.21
N PRO A 43 14.48 -1.87 3.42
CA PRO A 43 13.55 -0.87 3.96
C PRO A 43 14.11 0.54 3.80
N SER A 44 13.30 1.45 3.24
CA SER A 44 13.79 2.76 2.81
C SER A 44 12.79 3.86 3.12
N THR A 45 13.29 5.09 3.20
CA THR A 45 12.46 6.27 3.39
C THR A 45 11.68 6.57 2.09
N VAL A 46 10.61 7.33 2.23
CA VAL A 46 9.82 7.77 1.07
C VAL A 46 10.70 8.50 0.06
N LYS A 47 11.59 9.38 0.55
CA LYS A 47 12.49 10.13 -0.33
C LYS A 47 13.33 9.22 -1.19
N LYS A 48 13.92 8.18 -0.59
CA LYS A 48 14.77 7.24 -1.33
C LYS A 48 13.98 6.46 -2.36
N ILE A 49 12.80 5.98 -1.99
CA ILE A 49 11.94 5.24 -2.92
C ILE A 49 11.50 6.17 -4.07
N ALA A 50 11.09 7.40 -3.75
CA ALA A 50 10.66 8.37 -4.74
C ALA A 50 11.79 8.70 -5.72
N ASP A 51 13.00 8.92 -5.20
CA ASP A 51 14.16 9.23 -6.05
C ASP A 51 14.45 8.08 -7.02
N LYS A 52 14.41 6.85 -6.53
CA LYS A 52 14.69 5.69 -7.38
C LYS A 52 13.57 5.44 -8.41
N ALA A 53 12.32 5.63 -8.02
CA ALA A 53 11.18 5.40 -8.90
C ALA A 53 10.89 6.59 -9.83
N GLY A 54 11.50 7.75 -9.58
CA GLY A 54 11.24 8.95 -10.36
C GLY A 54 9.88 9.57 -10.08
N LEU A 55 9.43 9.50 -8.84
CA LEU A 55 8.11 9.96 -8.43
C LEU A 55 8.21 11.13 -7.45
N ASP A 56 7.12 11.90 -7.38
CA ASP A 56 6.99 12.97 -6.41
C ASP A 56 6.92 12.39 -4.98
N GLU A 57 7.76 12.90 -4.10
CA GLU A 57 7.86 12.40 -2.73
C GLU A 57 6.56 12.57 -1.94
N ARG A 58 5.91 13.71 -2.08
CA ARG A 58 4.68 14.00 -1.34
C ARG A 58 3.54 13.06 -1.76
N TYR A 59 3.39 12.87 -3.05
CA TYR A 59 2.41 11.94 -3.60
C TYR A 59 2.69 10.52 -3.12
N LEU A 60 3.96 10.12 -3.18
CA LEU A 60 4.35 8.76 -2.79
C LEU A 60 4.11 8.53 -1.30
N ARG A 61 4.33 9.53 -0.45
CA ARG A 61 4.07 9.38 0.99
C ARG A 61 2.59 9.07 1.24
N GLU A 62 1.70 9.76 0.59
CA GLU A 62 0.27 9.50 0.74
C GLU A 62 -0.10 8.11 0.22
N PHE A 63 0.45 7.74 -0.93
CA PHE A 63 0.25 6.42 -1.53
C PHE A 63 0.71 5.31 -0.59
N LEU A 64 1.94 5.40 -0.09
CA LEU A 64 2.50 4.37 0.78
C LEU A 64 1.79 4.30 2.13
N SER A 65 1.39 5.45 2.67
CA SER A 65 0.65 5.48 3.94
C SER A 65 -0.70 4.76 3.80
N SER A 66 -1.41 4.98 2.70
CA SER A 66 -2.66 4.28 2.41
C SER A 66 -2.44 2.79 2.23
N ASN A 67 -1.38 2.41 1.51
CA ASN A 67 -1.02 1.01 1.33
C ASN A 67 -0.69 0.34 2.67
N ALA A 68 0.03 1.03 3.55
CA ALA A 68 0.36 0.48 4.87
C ALA A 68 -0.91 0.28 5.71
N ALA A 69 -1.83 1.23 5.66
CA ALA A 69 -3.10 1.12 6.38
C ALA A 69 -3.92 -0.07 5.90
N ASN A 70 -3.81 -0.44 4.62
CA ASN A 70 -4.48 -1.62 4.06
C ASN A 70 -3.69 -2.92 4.24
N GLY A 71 -2.50 -2.86 4.82
CA GLY A 71 -1.66 -4.04 4.99
C GLY A 71 -0.94 -4.50 3.72
N TYR A 72 -0.88 -3.66 2.70
CA TYR A 72 -0.25 -4.00 1.43
C TYR A 72 1.26 -3.76 1.44
N VAL A 73 1.71 -2.77 2.21
CA VAL A 73 3.14 -2.55 2.46
C VAL A 73 3.36 -2.47 3.96
N THR A 74 4.61 -2.58 4.39
CA THR A 74 4.98 -2.53 5.79
C THR A 74 5.61 -1.19 6.11
N TYR A 75 5.15 -0.56 7.20
CA TYR A 75 5.69 0.71 7.67
C TYR A 75 6.39 0.50 9.01
N GLU A 76 7.62 0.99 9.11
CA GLU A 76 8.39 0.98 10.34
C GLU A 76 8.47 2.41 10.89
N SER A 77 7.75 2.67 11.98
CA SER A 77 7.64 4.00 12.53
C SER A 77 8.93 4.53 13.15
N ALA A 78 9.77 3.64 13.68
CA ALA A 78 11.00 4.05 14.36
C ALA A 78 11.94 4.85 13.45
N GLU A 79 12.03 4.46 12.17
CA GLU A 79 12.91 5.12 11.21
C GLU A 79 12.18 5.72 10.02
N ASP A 80 10.84 5.73 10.06
CA ASP A 80 10.00 6.26 8.98
C ASP A 80 10.37 5.61 7.63
N LYS A 81 10.36 4.29 7.60
CA LYS A 81 10.73 3.51 6.41
C LYS A 81 9.60 2.61 5.98
N PHE A 82 9.54 2.35 4.69
CA PHE A 82 8.57 1.44 4.10
C PHE A 82 9.30 0.26 3.44
N SER A 83 8.65 -0.89 3.44
CA SER A 83 9.21 -2.10 2.85
C SER A 83 8.08 -3.05 2.45
N LEU A 84 8.44 -4.13 1.77
CA LEU A 84 7.55 -5.22 1.44
C LEU A 84 8.00 -6.46 2.19
N SER A 85 7.07 -7.12 2.89
CA SER A 85 7.32 -8.46 3.43
C SER A 85 7.40 -9.44 2.25
N PRO A 86 7.91 -10.67 2.45
CA PRO A 86 7.93 -11.66 1.38
C PRO A 86 6.57 -11.88 0.74
N GLU A 87 5.51 -11.92 1.55
CA GLU A 87 4.14 -12.12 1.07
C GLU A 87 3.65 -10.91 0.26
N GLN A 88 3.93 -9.71 0.76
CA GLN A 88 3.54 -8.49 0.05
C GLN A 88 4.28 -8.38 -1.29
N ALA A 89 5.56 -8.70 -1.30
CA ALA A 89 6.35 -8.69 -2.53
C ALA A 89 5.83 -9.72 -3.54
N ALA A 90 5.45 -10.90 -3.05
CA ALA A 90 4.92 -11.94 -3.93
C ALA A 90 3.63 -11.49 -4.63
N VAL A 91 2.77 -10.75 -3.92
CA VAL A 91 1.51 -10.27 -4.48
C VAL A 91 1.71 -9.07 -5.41
N PHE A 92 2.52 -8.10 -4.99
CA PHE A 92 2.53 -6.79 -5.65
C PHE A 92 3.76 -6.53 -6.53
N ALA A 93 4.87 -7.22 -6.30
CA ALA A 93 6.14 -6.90 -6.96
C ALA A 93 6.61 -7.96 -7.97
N LYS A 94 5.97 -9.12 -8.05
CA LYS A 94 6.38 -10.19 -8.96
C LYS A 94 5.63 -10.09 -10.27
N ASP A 95 6.22 -9.40 -11.23
CA ASP A 95 5.63 -9.23 -12.56
C ASP A 95 5.42 -10.57 -13.26
N GLY A 96 4.25 -10.71 -13.88
CA GLY A 96 3.96 -11.89 -14.69
C GLY A 96 3.66 -13.16 -13.92
N GLU A 97 3.71 -13.12 -12.59
CA GLU A 97 3.40 -14.28 -11.76
C GLU A 97 1.93 -14.26 -11.34
N PRO A 98 1.18 -15.33 -11.56
CA PRO A 98 -0.17 -15.42 -10.99
C PRO A 98 -0.04 -15.63 -9.49
N THR A 99 -0.51 -14.67 -8.72
CA THR A 99 -0.30 -14.66 -7.27
C THR A 99 -1.52 -15.09 -6.47
N CYS A 100 -2.60 -15.45 -7.11
CA CYS A 100 -3.78 -15.95 -6.39
C CYS A 100 -4.39 -17.11 -7.10
#